data_7b79524a45d68c9c70d62d5f07a2b33d
#
_entry.id   7b79524a45d68c9c70d62d5f07a2b33d
#
_cell.length_a   1.000
_cell.length_b   1.000
_cell.length_c   1.000
_cell.angle_alpha   90.00
_cell.angle_beta   90.00
_cell.angle_gamma   90.00
#
_symmetry.space_group_name_H-M   'P 1'
#
loop_
_entity.id
_entity.type
_entity.pdbx_description
1 polymer ?
#
loop_
_entity_poly.entity_id
_entity_poly.type
_entity_poly.pdbx_seq_one_letter_code
_entity_poly.pdbx_strand_id
1 'polypeptide(L)'
;MGAVAVTEQAIVNEAHHRGMQVPNRPKRDDGENTAAAGAYVAFPKKGLHKWIGSMDLNSLYPSVIRALNMDPATIIGQIRPDISEARVHEDTTLKKKSFAGSWEGKFAVEEYDAVMEARKDVALTVDFENGNTEVVSGAELNKIIFDSNKPWMLSSNGTIFTTEHEGVIPGLLKRWYSERKELQAQLKKAKDAGNAIETEYWDKRQLVKKINLNSLYGAILNPGCRFFDKRIGQSTTLTGRTIVKHMSAEVNKVITGTYDHVGEAMIYGDTDSCYFSAYPTLKNDIDSGKIPWSKDNVITLYDQVCEAANTTFEKFMLQAFHCPKTRSEVIAAGREIVAESGLYITKKRYAALVIDNEGFRTDIDGKPGKVKAMGLDLRRSDTPVFMQEFLSELLLMVLTDKPV
;
A
#
# COMPACT_ATOMS: atom_id res chain seq x y z
N MET A 1 24.75 10.01 11.29
CA MET A 1 23.45 9.65 11.92
C MET A 1 22.71 8.66 11.04
N GLY A 2 22.11 7.61 11.61
CA GLY A 2 21.24 6.70 10.86
C GLY A 2 19.91 7.34 10.52
N ALA A 3 19.18 6.81 9.50
CA ALA A 3 17.92 7.35 9.01
C ALA A 3 16.85 7.54 10.13
N VAL A 4 16.81 6.62 11.10
CA VAL A 4 15.90 6.70 12.27
C VAL A 4 16.16 7.96 13.10
N ALA A 5 17.42 8.26 13.41
CA ALA A 5 17.75 9.42 14.23
C ALA A 5 17.46 10.77 13.50
N VAL A 6 17.68 10.82 12.20
CA VAL A 6 17.34 12.00 11.38
C VAL A 6 15.83 12.21 11.35
N THR A 7 15.07 11.15 11.17
CA THR A 7 13.61 11.20 11.15
C THR A 7 13.03 11.58 12.51
N GLU A 8 13.52 10.97 13.60
CA GLU A 8 13.12 11.34 14.96
C GLU A 8 13.36 12.82 15.24
N GLN A 9 14.55 13.33 14.87
CA GLN A 9 14.87 14.75 15.05
C GLN A 9 13.95 15.68 14.25
N ALA A 10 13.53 15.26 13.06
CA ALA A 10 12.60 16.04 12.25
C ALA A 10 11.21 16.12 12.90
N ILE A 11 10.72 15.00 13.51
CA ILE A 11 9.45 15.00 14.25
C ILE A 11 9.56 15.88 15.50
N VAL A 12 10.68 15.79 16.25
CA VAL A 12 10.96 16.64 17.43
C VAL A 12 10.93 18.13 17.04
N ASN A 13 11.60 18.51 15.97
CA ASN A 13 11.61 19.89 15.49
C ASN A 13 10.20 20.37 15.10
N GLU A 14 9.42 19.54 14.41
CA GLU A 14 8.05 19.88 14.05
C GLU A 14 7.16 20.05 15.28
N ALA A 15 7.29 19.17 16.28
CA ALA A 15 6.55 19.29 17.55
C ALA A 15 6.90 20.61 18.27
N HIS A 16 8.19 20.95 18.36
CA HIS A 16 8.62 22.21 18.96
C HIS A 16 8.09 23.44 18.22
N HIS A 17 8.10 23.44 16.87
CA HIS A 17 7.51 24.54 16.08
C HIS A 17 6.01 24.72 16.35
N ARG A 18 5.32 23.65 16.74
CA ARG A 18 3.90 23.68 17.13
C ARG A 18 3.70 23.97 18.63
N GLY A 19 4.75 24.24 19.40
CA GLY A 19 4.67 24.48 20.83
C GLY A 19 4.32 23.23 21.66
N MET A 20 4.48 22.04 21.07
CA MET A 20 4.13 20.78 21.72
C MET A 20 5.30 20.23 22.55
N GLN A 21 4.98 19.61 23.68
CA GLN A 21 5.96 18.87 24.46
C GLN A 21 6.28 17.53 23.77
N VAL A 22 7.56 17.19 23.77
CA VAL A 22 8.05 15.95 23.19
C VAL A 22 8.22 14.90 24.30
N PRO A 23 7.74 13.67 24.10
CA PRO A 23 7.88 12.61 25.11
C PRO A 23 9.36 12.25 25.30
N ASN A 24 9.69 11.74 26.47
CA ASN A 24 10.99 11.15 26.72
C ASN A 24 11.16 9.85 25.91
N ARG A 25 12.41 9.46 25.68
CA ARG A 25 12.66 8.15 25.07
C ARG A 25 12.12 7.05 25.97
N PRO A 26 11.36 6.08 25.41
CA PRO A 26 10.90 4.97 26.21
C PRO A 26 12.10 4.20 26.78
N LYS A 27 12.00 3.78 28.04
CA LYS A 27 12.95 2.80 28.58
C LYS A 27 12.68 1.48 27.86
N ARG A 28 13.75 0.82 27.37
CA ARG A 28 13.62 -0.51 26.79
C ARG A 28 13.06 -1.46 27.83
N ASP A 29 11.93 -2.03 27.52
CA ASP A 29 11.42 -3.21 28.20
C ASP A 29 11.75 -4.41 27.30
N ASP A 30 12.78 -5.19 27.67
CA ASP A 30 13.31 -6.29 26.85
C ASP A 30 12.33 -7.48 26.74
N GLY A 31 11.17 -7.42 27.42
CA GLY A 31 10.12 -8.45 27.42
C GLY A 31 8.93 -8.17 26.50
N GLU A 32 8.77 -6.96 25.98
CA GLU A 32 7.60 -6.60 25.19
C GLU A 32 7.76 -7.02 23.72
N ASN A 33 6.81 -7.83 23.22
CA ASN A 33 6.75 -8.16 21.81
C ASN A 33 6.37 -6.93 20.98
N THR A 34 7.37 -6.25 20.41
CA THR A 34 7.22 -5.03 19.60
C THR A 34 6.93 -5.32 18.12
N ALA A 35 6.82 -6.58 17.71
CA ALA A 35 6.58 -6.95 16.33
C ALA A 35 5.19 -6.46 15.88
N ALA A 36 5.16 -5.65 14.83
CA ALA A 36 3.94 -5.26 14.13
C ALA A 36 3.66 -6.26 13.00
N ALA A 37 2.37 -6.41 12.64
CA ALA A 37 1.98 -7.21 11.50
C ALA A 37 2.66 -6.66 10.23
N GLY A 38 3.24 -7.55 9.42
CA GLY A 38 3.93 -7.18 8.18
C GLY A 38 2.98 -6.78 7.05
N ALA A 39 3.56 -6.32 5.94
CA ALA A 39 2.83 -5.99 4.71
C ALA A 39 2.10 -7.21 4.12
N TYR A 40 1.06 -6.93 3.32
CA TYR A 40 0.43 -7.97 2.51
C TYR A 40 1.32 -8.36 1.34
N VAL A 41 1.58 -9.64 1.19
CA VAL A 41 2.24 -10.21 0.01
C VAL A 41 1.46 -11.45 -0.42
N ALA A 42 0.79 -11.35 -1.56
CA ALA A 42 0.05 -12.48 -2.13
C ALA A 42 0.99 -13.61 -2.55
N PHE A 43 0.48 -14.83 -2.61
CA PHE A 43 1.17 -15.87 -3.37
C PHE A 43 0.96 -15.64 -4.85
N PRO A 44 2.01 -15.66 -5.70
CA PRO A 44 1.81 -15.48 -7.12
C PRO A 44 1.15 -16.72 -7.74
N LYS A 45 0.36 -16.53 -8.77
CA LYS A 45 0.03 -17.58 -9.72
C LYS A 45 1.31 -17.95 -10.46
N LYS A 46 1.89 -19.09 -10.15
CA LYS A 46 3.19 -19.52 -10.68
C LYS A 46 3.12 -19.79 -12.17
N GLY A 47 4.21 -19.51 -12.87
CA GLY A 47 4.37 -19.80 -14.29
C GLY A 47 4.59 -18.58 -15.14
N LEU A 48 4.54 -18.78 -16.46
CA LEU A 48 4.66 -17.74 -17.47
C LEU A 48 3.27 -17.16 -17.78
N HIS A 49 3.13 -15.87 -17.63
CA HIS A 49 1.92 -15.13 -17.94
C HIS A 49 2.17 -14.15 -19.09
N LYS A 50 1.13 -13.89 -19.88
CA LYS A 50 1.17 -12.93 -20.99
C LYS A 50 0.39 -11.67 -20.63
N TRP A 51 0.84 -10.55 -21.19
CA TRP A 51 0.17 -9.26 -21.13
C TRP A 51 -0.17 -8.82 -19.69
N ILE A 52 0.86 -8.50 -18.94
CA ILE A 52 0.74 -8.17 -17.53
C ILE A 52 0.71 -6.66 -17.34
N GLY A 53 -0.26 -6.18 -16.58
CA GLY A 53 -0.27 -4.83 -16.02
C GLY A 53 0.11 -4.83 -14.57
N SER A 54 0.67 -3.73 -14.07
CA SER A 54 0.76 -3.48 -12.64
C SER A 54 0.22 -2.12 -12.26
N MET A 55 -0.41 -2.07 -11.10
CA MET A 55 -0.90 -0.86 -10.45
C MET A 55 -0.23 -0.72 -9.08
N ASP A 56 0.27 0.45 -8.77
CA ASP A 56 1.06 0.73 -7.55
C ASP A 56 0.50 1.94 -6.80
N LEU A 57 0.39 1.82 -5.48
CA LEU A 57 -0.10 2.89 -4.60
C LEU A 57 0.99 3.91 -4.30
N ASN A 58 0.71 5.16 -4.54
CA ASN A 58 1.64 6.25 -4.32
C ASN A 58 2.02 6.41 -2.84
N SER A 59 3.25 5.97 -2.48
CA SER A 59 3.78 6.11 -1.12
C SER A 59 2.78 5.61 -0.05
N LEU A 60 2.34 4.36 -0.15
CA LEU A 60 1.22 3.79 0.61
C LEU A 60 1.25 4.15 2.11
N TYR A 61 2.30 3.82 2.85
CA TYR A 61 2.32 4.06 4.29
C TYR A 61 2.29 5.54 4.69
N PRO A 62 3.08 6.43 4.08
CA PRO A 62 2.93 7.87 4.28
C PRO A 62 1.52 8.39 3.96
N SER A 63 0.89 7.87 2.92
CA SER A 63 -0.45 8.27 2.52
C SER A 63 -1.51 7.78 3.51
N VAL A 64 -1.41 6.55 3.99
CA VAL A 64 -2.28 6.00 5.04
C VAL A 64 -2.19 6.80 6.34
N ILE A 65 -0.96 7.09 6.80
CA ILE A 65 -0.74 7.90 8.01
C ILE A 65 -1.37 9.29 7.86
N ARG A 66 -1.24 9.92 6.69
CA ARG A 66 -1.85 11.22 6.40
C ARG A 66 -3.36 11.15 6.33
N ALA A 67 -3.92 10.16 5.63
CA ALA A 67 -5.35 9.99 5.45
C ALA A 67 -6.07 9.81 6.79
N LEU A 68 -5.60 8.90 7.64
CA LEU A 68 -6.22 8.59 8.92
C LEU A 68 -5.66 9.43 10.09
N ASN A 69 -4.84 10.45 9.81
CA ASN A 69 -4.29 11.34 10.85
C ASN A 69 -3.55 10.59 11.98
N MET A 70 -2.77 9.56 11.62
CA MET A 70 -2.15 8.66 12.59
C MET A 70 -0.98 9.31 13.32
N ASP A 71 -1.19 9.62 14.60
CA ASP A 71 -0.22 10.25 15.50
C ASP A 71 -0.53 9.83 16.93
N PRO A 72 0.46 9.69 17.83
CA PRO A 72 0.17 9.42 19.24
C PRO A 72 -0.81 10.41 19.88
N ALA A 73 -0.75 11.69 19.49
CA ALA A 73 -1.62 12.74 20.01
C ALA A 73 -3.05 12.74 19.44
N THR A 74 -3.30 11.97 18.38
CA THR A 74 -4.63 11.89 17.76
C THR A 74 -5.37 10.59 18.05
N ILE A 75 -4.78 9.67 18.79
CA ILE A 75 -5.47 8.46 19.24
C ILE A 75 -6.54 8.83 20.24
N ILE A 76 -7.76 8.37 20.01
CA ILE A 76 -8.91 8.53 20.91
C ILE A 76 -9.11 7.27 21.75
N GLY A 77 -8.90 6.11 21.14
CA GLY A 77 -9.08 4.85 21.81
C GLY A 77 -8.65 3.66 20.97
N GLN A 78 -8.70 2.49 21.58
CA GLN A 78 -8.29 1.25 20.99
C GLN A 78 -9.28 0.15 21.34
N ILE A 79 -9.77 -0.58 20.35
CA ILE A 79 -10.44 -1.86 20.60
C ILE A 79 -9.41 -2.82 21.17
N ARG A 80 -9.69 -3.38 22.34
CA ARG A 80 -8.79 -4.31 23.03
C ARG A 80 -8.74 -5.64 22.30
N PRO A 81 -7.60 -6.02 21.68
CA PRO A 81 -7.51 -7.26 20.91
C PRO A 81 -7.56 -8.51 21.80
N ASP A 82 -6.97 -8.48 22.98
CA ASP A 82 -6.91 -9.60 23.93
C ASP A 82 -8.29 -10.05 24.41
N ILE A 83 -9.18 -9.12 24.74
CA ILE A 83 -10.55 -9.42 25.21
C ILE A 83 -11.51 -9.60 24.01
N SER A 84 -11.41 -8.70 23.01
CA SER A 84 -12.31 -8.73 21.86
C SER A 84 -12.04 -9.90 20.94
N GLU A 85 -10.77 -10.36 20.84
CA GLU A 85 -10.38 -11.52 20.06
C GLU A 85 -11.03 -12.79 20.55
N ALA A 86 -11.09 -13.02 21.87
CA ALA A 86 -11.75 -14.19 22.45
C ALA A 86 -13.23 -14.24 22.04
N ARG A 87 -13.94 -13.12 22.10
CA ARG A 87 -15.35 -13.00 21.72
C ARG A 87 -15.59 -13.13 20.22
N VAL A 88 -14.70 -12.59 19.40
CA VAL A 88 -14.74 -12.71 17.94
C VAL A 88 -14.47 -14.15 17.51
N HIS A 89 -13.63 -14.90 18.24
CA HIS A 89 -13.29 -16.30 17.96
C HIS A 89 -14.30 -17.33 18.48
N GLU A 90 -15.28 -16.94 19.25
CA GLU A 90 -16.44 -17.79 19.54
C GLU A 90 -17.27 -18.06 18.27
N ASP A 91 -17.20 -17.16 17.30
CA ASP A 91 -17.73 -17.41 15.96
C ASP A 91 -16.83 -18.41 15.22
N THR A 92 -17.42 -19.58 14.86
CA THR A 92 -16.70 -20.72 14.26
C THR A 92 -16.00 -20.40 12.95
N THR A 93 -16.44 -19.36 12.22
CA THR A 93 -15.85 -18.92 10.96
C THR A 93 -14.52 -18.18 11.15
N LEU A 94 -14.22 -17.73 12.37
CA LEU A 94 -13.09 -16.87 12.69
C LEU A 94 -12.03 -17.52 13.58
N LYS A 95 -12.29 -18.74 14.08
CA LYS A 95 -11.43 -19.47 15.05
C LYS A 95 -9.93 -19.57 14.71
N LYS A 96 -9.54 -19.26 13.49
CA LYS A 96 -8.14 -19.38 13.01
C LYS A 96 -7.50 -18.05 12.63
N LYS A 97 -8.20 -16.92 12.80
CA LYS A 97 -7.67 -15.60 12.41
C LYS A 97 -7.32 -14.79 13.65
N SER A 98 -6.19 -14.10 13.64
CA SER A 98 -5.89 -13.10 14.64
C SER A 98 -6.98 -12.02 14.66
N PHE A 99 -7.13 -11.29 15.76
CA PHE A 99 -8.06 -10.16 15.85
C PHE A 99 -7.91 -9.21 14.67
N ALA A 100 -6.67 -8.80 14.36
CA ALA A 100 -6.37 -7.99 13.21
C ALA A 100 -6.82 -8.63 11.89
N GLY A 101 -6.56 -9.92 11.69
CA GLY A 101 -7.00 -10.65 10.50
C GLY A 101 -8.51 -10.82 10.41
N SER A 102 -9.20 -10.89 11.55
CA SER A 102 -10.66 -10.94 11.62
C SER A 102 -11.27 -9.59 11.25
N TRP A 103 -10.67 -8.51 11.70
CA TRP A 103 -11.11 -7.15 11.45
C TRP A 103 -10.80 -6.69 10.03
N GLU A 104 -9.65 -7.10 9.50
CA GLU A 104 -9.19 -6.78 8.14
C GLU A 104 -10.18 -7.26 7.05
N GLY A 105 -10.78 -8.43 7.21
CA GLY A 105 -11.79 -8.95 6.28
C GLY A 105 -13.15 -8.22 6.36
N LYS A 106 -13.35 -7.37 7.37
CA LYS A 106 -14.63 -6.64 7.56
C LYS A 106 -14.70 -5.34 6.77
N PHE A 107 -13.55 -4.81 6.36
CA PHE A 107 -13.44 -3.53 5.68
C PHE A 107 -13.25 -3.65 4.17
N ALA A 108 -13.45 -4.83 3.58
CA ALA A 108 -13.67 -4.97 2.16
C ALA A 108 -15.08 -4.41 1.85
N VAL A 109 -15.16 -3.40 1.00
CA VAL A 109 -16.34 -2.53 0.85
C VAL A 109 -17.64 -3.26 0.54
N GLU A 110 -17.58 -4.32 -0.29
CA GLU A 110 -18.79 -5.07 -0.65
C GLU A 110 -19.21 -6.12 0.42
N GLU A 111 -18.27 -6.50 1.29
CA GLU A 111 -18.52 -7.43 2.39
C GLU A 111 -18.74 -6.71 3.74
N TYR A 112 -18.46 -5.41 3.79
CA TYR A 112 -18.48 -4.62 5.02
C TYR A 112 -19.84 -4.68 5.72
N ASP A 113 -20.91 -4.37 5.03
CA ASP A 113 -22.26 -4.35 5.60
C ASP A 113 -22.68 -5.74 6.07
N ALA A 114 -22.43 -6.78 5.27
CA ALA A 114 -22.75 -8.17 5.62
C ALA A 114 -21.94 -8.63 6.85
N VAL A 115 -20.68 -8.27 6.97
CA VAL A 115 -19.83 -8.66 8.09
C VAL A 115 -20.19 -7.90 9.37
N MET A 116 -20.48 -6.60 9.28
CA MET A 116 -20.95 -5.81 10.43
C MET A 116 -22.32 -6.29 10.90
N GLU A 117 -23.23 -6.63 10.00
CA GLU A 117 -24.51 -7.19 10.36
C GLU A 117 -24.40 -8.55 11.05
N ALA A 118 -23.53 -9.43 10.55
CA ALA A 118 -23.26 -10.72 11.18
C ALA A 118 -22.64 -10.60 12.59
N ARG A 119 -22.08 -9.44 12.94
CA ARG A 119 -21.38 -9.20 14.23
C ARG A 119 -21.90 -8.02 15.03
N LYS A 120 -23.05 -7.51 14.68
CA LYS A 120 -23.69 -6.40 15.39
C LYS A 120 -23.83 -6.64 16.90
N ASP A 121 -23.99 -7.89 17.32
CA ASP A 121 -24.20 -8.30 18.72
C ASP A 121 -22.90 -8.67 19.44
N VAL A 122 -21.74 -8.70 18.77
CA VAL A 122 -20.46 -9.02 19.41
C VAL A 122 -20.04 -7.86 20.34
N ALA A 123 -19.85 -8.18 21.61
CA ALA A 123 -19.37 -7.22 22.60
C ALA A 123 -17.87 -6.92 22.37
N LEU A 124 -17.55 -5.67 22.13
CA LEU A 124 -16.20 -5.16 21.95
C LEU A 124 -15.82 -4.31 23.15
N THR A 125 -14.60 -4.51 23.67
CA THR A 125 -14.06 -3.65 24.72
C THR A 125 -13.17 -2.58 24.07
N VAL A 126 -13.46 -1.32 24.38
CA VAL A 126 -12.73 -0.16 23.87
C VAL A 126 -12.10 0.58 25.04
N ASP A 127 -10.80 0.74 25.03
CA ASP A 127 -10.07 1.59 25.95
C ASP A 127 -9.88 2.96 25.32
N PHE A 128 -10.39 4.00 25.98
CA PHE A 128 -10.23 5.38 25.56
C PHE A 128 -9.04 6.05 26.24
N GLU A 129 -8.39 6.98 25.54
CA GLU A 129 -7.22 7.72 26.07
C GLU A 129 -7.54 8.61 27.29
N ASN A 130 -8.82 8.88 27.55
CA ASN A 130 -9.26 9.57 28.78
C ASN A 130 -9.29 8.65 30.03
N GLY A 131 -8.88 7.40 29.89
CA GLY A 131 -8.85 6.39 30.94
C GLY A 131 -10.16 5.61 31.13
N ASN A 132 -11.19 5.87 30.34
CA ASN A 132 -12.43 5.12 30.38
C ASN A 132 -12.31 3.84 29.56
N THR A 133 -12.88 2.75 30.06
CA THR A 133 -13.07 1.51 29.31
C THR A 133 -14.56 1.27 29.11
N GLU A 134 -14.98 1.09 27.88
CA GLU A 134 -16.37 0.85 27.53
C GLU A 134 -16.52 -0.52 26.86
N VAL A 135 -17.65 -1.18 27.12
CA VAL A 135 -18.04 -2.40 26.40
C VAL A 135 -19.24 -2.06 25.55
N VAL A 136 -19.06 -2.14 24.24
CA VAL A 136 -20.07 -1.79 23.24
C VAL A 136 -20.27 -2.95 22.28
N SER A 137 -21.47 -3.07 21.71
CA SER A 137 -21.69 -3.99 20.60
C SER A 137 -21.06 -3.49 19.30
N GLY A 138 -20.82 -4.38 18.35
CA GLY A 138 -20.35 -3.98 17.02
C GLY A 138 -21.28 -2.98 16.34
N ALA A 139 -22.60 -3.11 16.54
CA ALA A 139 -23.59 -2.17 16.01
C ALA A 139 -23.50 -0.80 16.66
N GLU A 140 -23.31 -0.72 17.98
CA GLU A 140 -23.12 0.55 18.71
C GLU A 140 -21.82 1.24 18.29
N LEU A 141 -20.72 0.50 18.19
CA LEU A 141 -19.45 1.04 17.74
C LEU A 141 -19.54 1.58 16.31
N ASN A 142 -20.26 0.86 15.43
CA ASN A 142 -20.52 1.33 14.07
C ASN A 142 -21.24 2.68 14.07
N LYS A 143 -22.33 2.80 14.85
CA LYS A 143 -23.07 4.06 14.97
C LYS A 143 -22.21 5.19 15.53
N ILE A 144 -21.38 4.93 16.55
CA ILE A 144 -20.51 5.92 17.17
C ILE A 144 -19.49 6.47 16.17
N ILE A 145 -18.96 5.64 15.28
CA ILE A 145 -17.88 6.03 14.36
C ILE A 145 -18.47 6.52 13.03
N PHE A 146 -19.42 5.78 12.42
CA PHE A 146 -19.85 6.03 11.05
C PHE A 146 -21.12 6.84 10.93
N ASP A 147 -22.05 6.77 11.89
CA ASP A 147 -23.33 7.45 11.84
C ASP A 147 -23.38 8.71 12.74
N SER A 148 -22.32 8.96 13.51
CA SER A 148 -22.23 10.15 14.35
C SER A 148 -21.50 11.28 13.62
N ASN A 149 -21.77 12.53 14.06
CA ASN A 149 -21.00 13.68 13.59
C ASN A 149 -19.64 13.84 14.28
N LYS A 150 -19.15 12.78 14.95
CA LYS A 150 -17.83 12.83 15.58
C LYS A 150 -16.74 12.79 14.51
N PRO A 151 -15.69 13.60 14.64
CA PRO A 151 -14.56 13.62 13.70
C PRO A 151 -13.61 12.44 13.94
N TRP A 152 -14.15 11.23 14.00
CA TRP A 152 -13.43 10.02 14.34
C TRP A 152 -13.27 9.11 13.12
N MET A 153 -12.13 8.47 13.04
CA MET A 153 -11.81 7.47 12.02
C MET A 153 -11.32 6.20 12.68
N LEU A 154 -11.63 5.05 12.08
CA LEU A 154 -11.25 3.73 12.57
C LEU A 154 -10.24 3.07 11.64
N SER A 155 -9.08 2.69 12.13
CA SER A 155 -8.10 1.90 11.38
C SER A 155 -8.37 0.39 11.43
N SER A 156 -7.73 -0.35 10.52
CA SER A 156 -7.97 -1.81 10.39
C SER A 156 -7.55 -2.65 11.60
N ASN A 157 -6.80 -2.11 12.54
CA ASN A 157 -6.48 -2.78 13.80
C ASN A 157 -7.35 -2.33 14.98
N GLY A 158 -8.39 -1.55 14.74
CA GLY A 158 -9.30 -1.09 15.78
C GLY A 158 -8.82 0.14 16.57
N THR A 159 -7.78 0.84 16.12
CA THR A 159 -7.39 2.13 16.71
C THR A 159 -8.25 3.24 16.14
N ILE A 160 -8.77 4.09 17.02
CA ILE A 160 -9.64 5.22 16.69
C ILE A 160 -8.81 6.50 16.73
N PHE A 161 -8.84 7.28 15.65
CA PHE A 161 -8.14 8.56 15.51
C PHE A 161 -9.11 9.70 15.39
N THR A 162 -8.77 10.87 15.94
CA THR A 162 -9.54 12.12 15.72
C THR A 162 -8.99 12.96 14.57
N THR A 163 -9.86 13.74 13.96
CA THR A 163 -9.50 14.79 12.98
C THR A 163 -9.70 16.20 13.51
N GLU A 164 -10.03 16.38 14.80
CA GLU A 164 -10.21 17.70 15.42
C GLU A 164 -8.96 18.58 15.30
N HIS A 165 -7.79 17.95 15.29
CA HIS A 165 -6.52 18.63 15.06
C HIS A 165 -5.61 17.76 14.18
N GLU A 166 -4.68 18.37 13.48
CA GLU A 166 -3.70 17.64 12.65
C GLU A 166 -2.55 17.16 13.53
N GLY A 167 -2.27 15.86 13.50
CA GLY A 167 -1.12 15.26 14.16
C GLY A 167 0.21 15.81 13.64
N VAL A 168 1.26 15.74 14.47
CA VAL A 168 2.62 16.19 14.11
C VAL A 168 3.16 15.38 12.94
N ILE A 169 3.04 14.05 13.04
CA ILE A 169 3.55 13.11 12.01
C ILE A 169 2.82 13.28 10.67
N PRO A 170 1.47 13.27 10.60
CA PRO A 170 0.74 13.54 9.36
C PRO A 170 1.08 14.89 8.73
N GLY A 171 1.18 15.95 9.53
CA GLY A 171 1.54 17.28 9.05
C GLY A 171 2.95 17.37 8.50
N LEU A 172 3.92 16.73 9.16
CA LEU A 172 5.30 16.62 8.66
C LEU A 172 5.36 15.87 7.33
N LEU A 173 4.65 14.75 7.21
CA LEU A 173 4.56 13.97 5.96
C LEU A 173 3.92 14.76 4.84
N LYS A 174 2.85 15.53 5.12
CA LYS A 174 2.19 16.41 4.17
C LYS A 174 3.16 17.45 3.63
N ARG A 175 3.93 18.11 4.49
CA ARG A 175 4.96 19.09 4.10
C ARG A 175 6.04 18.44 3.24
N TRP A 176 6.62 17.32 3.67
CA TRP A 176 7.66 16.64 2.90
C TRP A 176 7.19 16.14 1.53
N TYR A 177 5.94 15.71 1.44
CA TYR A 177 5.34 15.31 0.18
C TYR A 177 5.19 16.50 -0.78
N SER A 178 4.71 17.67 -0.30
CA SER A 178 4.61 18.89 -1.08
C SER A 178 5.99 19.37 -1.57
N GLU A 179 6.97 19.43 -0.66
CA GLU A 179 8.33 19.78 -1.01
C GLU A 179 8.93 18.82 -2.07
N ARG A 180 8.65 17.54 -1.97
CA ARG A 180 9.08 16.56 -2.98
C ARG A 180 8.44 16.82 -4.34
N LYS A 181 7.15 17.16 -4.39
CA LYS A 181 6.46 17.50 -5.64
C LYS A 181 7.05 18.74 -6.31
N GLU A 182 7.41 19.76 -5.53
CA GLU A 182 8.11 20.94 -6.03
C GLU A 182 9.48 20.59 -6.62
N LEU A 183 10.25 19.76 -5.91
CA LEU A 183 11.56 19.28 -6.40
C LEU A 183 11.43 18.43 -7.67
N GLN A 184 10.39 17.60 -7.78
CA GLN A 184 10.12 16.84 -9.01
C GLN A 184 9.73 17.74 -10.18
N ALA A 185 9.02 18.85 -9.94
CA ALA A 185 8.70 19.83 -10.97
C ALA A 185 9.97 20.53 -11.48
N GLN A 186 10.91 20.88 -10.59
CA GLN A 186 12.20 21.45 -10.99
C GLN A 186 13.04 20.42 -11.77
N LEU A 187 13.06 19.17 -11.32
CA LEU A 187 13.74 18.08 -12.05
C LEU A 187 13.20 17.93 -13.46
N LYS A 188 11.87 17.98 -13.62
CA LYS A 188 11.26 17.91 -14.96
C LYS A 188 11.70 19.06 -15.83
N LYS A 189 11.65 20.30 -15.34
CA LYS A 189 12.14 21.49 -16.08
C LYS A 189 13.60 21.35 -16.51
N ALA A 190 14.48 20.87 -15.63
CA ALA A 190 15.88 20.66 -15.94
C ALA A 190 16.10 19.60 -17.02
N LYS A 191 15.30 18.50 -16.98
CA LYS A 191 15.32 17.47 -18.03
C LYS A 191 14.84 18.00 -19.37
N ASP A 192 13.73 18.73 -19.39
CA ASP A 192 13.16 19.32 -20.59
C ASP A 192 14.12 20.36 -21.23
N ALA A 193 14.93 21.05 -20.41
CA ALA A 193 15.96 21.98 -20.86
C ALA A 193 17.29 21.29 -21.25
N GLY A 194 17.41 19.96 -21.10
CA GLY A 194 18.63 19.21 -21.39
C GLY A 194 19.81 19.54 -20.46
N ASN A 195 19.57 20.18 -19.29
CA ASN A 195 20.60 20.56 -18.35
C ASN A 195 20.96 19.37 -17.43
N ALA A 196 22.03 18.65 -17.76
CA ALA A 196 22.46 17.46 -17.03
C ALA A 196 22.84 17.75 -15.57
N ILE A 197 23.48 18.89 -15.30
CA ILE A 197 23.95 19.27 -13.95
C ILE A 197 22.74 19.55 -13.04
N GLU A 198 21.79 20.35 -13.49
CA GLU A 198 20.58 20.62 -12.73
C GLU A 198 19.69 19.38 -12.60
N THR A 199 19.64 18.54 -13.62
CA THR A 199 18.91 17.25 -13.58
C THR A 199 19.45 16.39 -12.43
N GLU A 200 20.76 16.20 -12.34
CA GLU A 200 21.39 15.45 -11.26
C GLU A 200 21.15 16.10 -9.89
N TYR A 201 21.25 17.41 -9.80
CA TYR A 201 21.05 18.17 -8.57
C TYR A 201 19.63 18.00 -8.03
N TRP A 202 18.61 18.22 -8.85
CA TRP A 202 17.20 18.11 -8.44
C TRP A 202 16.80 16.67 -8.19
N ASP A 203 17.35 15.70 -8.94
CA ASP A 203 17.08 14.28 -8.72
C ASP A 203 17.59 13.83 -7.35
N LYS A 204 18.81 14.17 -6.97
CA LYS A 204 19.33 13.86 -5.64
C LYS A 204 18.51 14.48 -4.52
N ARG A 205 18.05 15.70 -4.68
CA ARG A 205 17.24 16.40 -3.66
C ARG A 205 15.86 15.77 -3.48
N GLN A 206 15.14 15.45 -4.58
CA GLN A 206 13.86 14.77 -4.48
C GLN A 206 14.01 13.34 -3.90
N LEU A 207 15.13 12.67 -4.20
CA LEU A 207 15.44 11.34 -3.66
C LEU A 207 15.60 11.36 -2.13
N VAL A 208 16.28 12.36 -1.58
CA VAL A 208 16.39 12.55 -0.12
C VAL A 208 15.01 12.67 0.52
N LYS A 209 14.09 13.45 -0.09
CA LYS A 209 12.71 13.55 0.42
C LYS A 209 11.95 12.23 0.32
N LYS A 210 12.15 11.47 -0.77
CA LYS A 210 11.58 10.12 -0.91
C LYS A 210 12.07 9.19 0.21
N ILE A 211 13.37 9.22 0.51
CA ILE A 211 13.97 8.42 1.58
C ILE A 211 13.38 8.83 2.93
N ASN A 212 13.28 10.13 3.23
CA ASN A 212 12.71 10.61 4.49
C ASN A 212 11.25 10.17 4.68
N LEU A 213 10.41 10.31 3.63
CA LEU A 213 9.02 9.87 3.64
C LEU A 213 8.91 8.37 3.96
N ASN A 214 9.69 7.53 3.27
CA ASN A 214 9.63 6.08 3.45
C ASN A 214 10.27 5.61 4.77
N SER A 215 11.26 6.33 5.29
CA SER A 215 11.95 5.98 6.54
C SER A 215 11.12 6.32 7.77
N LEU A 216 10.18 7.25 7.68
CA LEU A 216 9.40 7.70 8.84
C LEU A 216 8.61 6.55 9.46
N TYR A 217 7.95 5.74 8.65
CA TYR A 217 7.24 4.56 9.12
C TYR A 217 8.17 3.61 9.91
N GLY A 218 9.36 3.30 9.36
CA GLY A 218 10.34 2.48 10.07
C GLY A 218 10.87 3.11 11.35
N ALA A 219 10.95 4.44 11.41
CA ALA A 219 11.38 5.15 12.61
C ALA A 219 10.35 5.08 13.74
N ILE A 220 9.07 5.30 13.45
CA ILE A 220 8.01 5.22 14.48
C ILE A 220 7.73 3.79 14.97
N LEU A 221 8.17 2.78 14.23
CA LEU A 221 8.13 1.37 14.67
C LEU A 221 9.38 0.95 15.45
N ASN A 222 10.38 1.80 15.57
CA ASN A 222 11.58 1.48 16.34
C ASN A 222 11.31 1.75 17.83
N PRO A 223 11.41 0.73 18.72
CA PRO A 223 11.16 0.89 20.16
C PRO A 223 12.07 1.93 20.84
N GLY A 224 13.20 2.28 20.23
CA GLY A 224 14.09 3.35 20.70
C GLY A 224 13.68 4.75 20.27
N CYS A 225 12.64 4.90 19.44
CA CYS A 225 12.11 6.20 19.02
C CYS A 225 11.18 6.78 20.08
N ARG A 226 11.24 8.11 20.31
CA ARG A 226 10.35 8.83 21.25
C ARG A 226 8.87 8.72 20.90
N PHE A 227 8.59 8.58 19.61
CA PHE A 227 7.23 8.51 19.04
C PHE A 227 6.80 7.09 18.71
N PHE A 228 7.51 6.10 19.29
CA PHE A 228 7.13 4.71 19.13
C PHE A 228 5.75 4.46 19.72
N ASP A 229 4.84 3.99 18.88
CA ASP A 229 3.55 3.46 19.30
C ASP A 229 3.18 2.28 18.41
N LYS A 230 3.09 1.10 19.01
CA LYS A 230 2.75 -0.15 18.30
C LYS A 230 1.40 -0.08 17.60
N ARG A 231 0.44 0.67 18.17
CA ARG A 231 -0.90 0.87 17.60
C ARG A 231 -0.80 1.58 16.27
N ILE A 232 0.03 2.63 16.16
CA ILE A 232 0.25 3.37 14.90
C ILE A 232 0.90 2.48 13.85
N GLY A 233 1.90 1.71 14.24
CA GLY A 233 2.56 0.78 13.34
C GLY A 233 1.62 -0.26 12.76
N GLN A 234 0.81 -0.89 13.60
CA GLN A 234 -0.21 -1.85 13.19
C GLN A 234 -1.34 -1.19 12.38
N SER A 235 -1.80 0.00 12.79
CA SER A 235 -2.78 0.78 12.03
C SER A 235 -2.31 1.01 10.60
N THR A 236 -1.04 1.43 10.44
CA THR A 236 -0.47 1.74 9.13
C THR A 236 -0.40 0.51 8.23
N THR A 237 0.17 -0.59 8.73
CA THR A 237 0.32 -1.81 7.91
C THR A 237 -0.99 -2.49 7.59
N LEU A 238 -1.87 -2.66 8.58
CA LEU A 238 -3.13 -3.38 8.37
C LEU A 238 -4.11 -2.58 7.52
N THR A 239 -4.19 -1.25 7.71
CA THR A 239 -4.97 -0.39 6.81
C THR A 239 -4.40 -0.40 5.40
N GLY A 240 -3.07 -0.34 5.25
CA GLY A 240 -2.41 -0.47 3.95
C GLY A 240 -2.74 -1.80 3.26
N ARG A 241 -2.72 -2.91 3.99
CA ARG A 241 -3.12 -4.24 3.47
C ARG A 241 -4.55 -4.24 2.95
N THR A 242 -5.48 -3.63 3.70
CA THR A 242 -6.90 -3.55 3.33
C THR A 242 -7.08 -2.72 2.04
N ILE A 243 -6.37 -1.59 1.92
CA ILE A 243 -6.40 -0.75 0.71
C ILE A 243 -5.84 -1.49 -0.51
N VAL A 244 -4.73 -2.22 -0.37
CA VAL A 244 -4.14 -3.02 -1.48
C VAL A 244 -5.08 -4.15 -1.91
N LYS A 245 -5.75 -4.81 -0.96
CA LYS A 245 -6.75 -5.82 -1.29
C LYS A 245 -7.95 -5.23 -2.02
N HIS A 246 -8.44 -4.07 -1.59
CA HIS A 246 -9.50 -3.36 -2.30
C HIS A 246 -9.06 -3.01 -3.73
N MET A 247 -7.88 -2.41 -3.90
CA MET A 247 -7.32 -2.10 -5.22
C MET A 247 -7.29 -3.35 -6.13
N SER A 248 -6.77 -4.46 -5.60
CA SER A 248 -6.70 -5.72 -6.34
C SER A 248 -8.09 -6.26 -6.71
N ALA A 249 -9.04 -6.19 -5.77
CA ALA A 249 -10.41 -6.64 -5.99
C ALA A 249 -11.15 -5.80 -7.04
N GLU A 250 -10.96 -4.47 -7.02
CA GLU A 250 -11.55 -3.57 -8.03
C GLU A 250 -10.92 -3.79 -9.41
N VAL A 251 -9.61 -3.95 -9.50
CA VAL A 251 -8.95 -4.31 -10.76
C VAL A 251 -9.52 -5.63 -11.33
N ASN A 252 -9.66 -6.65 -10.49
CA ASN A 252 -10.28 -7.92 -10.89
C ASN A 252 -11.73 -7.71 -11.35
N LYS A 253 -12.51 -6.92 -10.62
CA LYS A 253 -13.91 -6.62 -10.94
C LYS A 253 -14.06 -5.90 -12.28
N VAL A 254 -13.23 -4.93 -12.57
CA VAL A 254 -13.22 -4.22 -13.85
C VAL A 254 -12.97 -5.19 -15.01
N ILE A 255 -12.10 -6.19 -14.80
CA ILE A 255 -11.72 -7.16 -15.86
C ILE A 255 -12.71 -8.31 -15.96
N THR A 256 -13.15 -8.87 -14.83
CA THR A 256 -13.92 -10.14 -14.78
C THR A 256 -15.37 -9.97 -14.34
N GLY A 257 -15.74 -8.81 -13.81
CA GLY A 257 -17.05 -8.57 -13.19
C GLY A 257 -17.15 -9.00 -11.73
N THR A 258 -16.11 -9.63 -11.16
CA THR A 258 -16.14 -10.18 -9.79
C THR A 258 -15.20 -9.42 -8.85
N TYR A 259 -15.73 -8.95 -7.72
CA TYR A 259 -14.91 -8.31 -6.67
C TYR A 259 -14.17 -9.36 -5.85
N ASP A 260 -12.91 -9.62 -6.21
CA ASP A 260 -12.06 -10.63 -5.56
C ASP A 260 -10.57 -10.24 -5.70
N HIS A 261 -9.89 -10.02 -4.58
CA HIS A 261 -8.49 -9.60 -4.56
C HIS A 261 -7.48 -10.71 -4.94
N VAL A 262 -7.95 -11.95 -5.07
CA VAL A 262 -7.20 -13.12 -5.57
C VAL A 262 -7.86 -13.74 -6.81
N GLY A 263 -8.79 -13.01 -7.42
CA GLY A 263 -9.60 -13.44 -8.53
C GLY A 263 -8.82 -13.79 -9.79
N GLU A 264 -9.54 -14.17 -10.85
CA GLU A 264 -8.96 -14.75 -12.07
C GLU A 264 -7.92 -13.85 -12.75
N ALA A 265 -8.19 -12.54 -12.85
CA ALA A 265 -7.28 -11.60 -13.48
C ALA A 265 -6.01 -11.31 -12.65
N MET A 266 -6.03 -11.59 -11.35
CA MET A 266 -4.91 -11.27 -10.46
C MET A 266 -3.79 -12.31 -10.58
N ILE A 267 -2.54 -11.85 -10.71
CA ILE A 267 -1.35 -12.70 -10.79
C ILE A 267 -0.57 -12.67 -9.48
N TYR A 268 -0.32 -11.46 -8.96
CA TYR A 268 0.53 -11.26 -7.78
C TYR A 268 0.23 -9.92 -7.10
N GLY A 269 0.56 -9.79 -5.83
CA GLY A 269 0.52 -8.54 -5.08
C GLY A 269 1.64 -8.45 -4.07
N ASP A 270 2.26 -7.26 -3.93
CA ASP A 270 3.37 -7.03 -3.01
C ASP A 270 3.29 -5.64 -2.39
N THR A 271 3.01 -5.60 -1.12
CA THR A 271 3.04 -4.43 -0.24
C THR A 271 2.10 -3.29 -0.66
N ASP A 272 2.36 -2.65 -1.79
CA ASP A 272 1.66 -1.47 -2.35
C ASP A 272 1.26 -1.66 -3.82
N SER A 273 1.58 -2.79 -4.42
CA SER A 273 1.33 -3.08 -5.83
C SER A 273 0.53 -4.35 -6.07
N CYS A 274 -0.21 -4.36 -7.17
CA CYS A 274 -0.82 -5.57 -7.71
C CYS A 274 -0.44 -5.77 -9.18
N TYR A 275 -0.33 -7.04 -9.58
CA TYR A 275 -0.03 -7.48 -10.94
C TYR A 275 -1.20 -8.29 -11.46
N PHE A 276 -1.66 -7.98 -12.66
CA PHE A 276 -2.86 -8.56 -13.25
C PHE A 276 -2.71 -8.79 -14.76
N SER A 277 -3.60 -9.58 -15.34
CA SER A 277 -3.73 -9.75 -16.79
C SER A 277 -5.19 -9.89 -17.18
N ALA A 278 -5.61 -9.10 -18.17
CA ALA A 278 -6.91 -9.23 -18.81
C ALA A 278 -6.89 -10.27 -19.94
N TYR A 279 -5.71 -10.68 -20.41
CA TYR A 279 -5.57 -11.57 -21.56
C TYR A 279 -6.28 -12.92 -21.40
N PRO A 280 -6.19 -13.64 -20.26
CA PRO A 280 -6.92 -14.91 -20.11
C PRO A 280 -8.43 -14.76 -20.26
N THR A 281 -9.00 -13.72 -19.65
CA THR A 281 -10.45 -13.44 -19.69
C THR A 281 -10.92 -13.05 -21.09
N LEU A 282 -10.12 -12.28 -21.82
CA LEU A 282 -10.46 -11.76 -23.15
C LEU A 282 -9.99 -12.65 -24.31
N LYS A 283 -9.31 -13.76 -24.03
CA LYS A 283 -8.63 -14.59 -25.03
C LYS A 283 -9.53 -15.03 -26.18
N ASN A 284 -10.75 -15.48 -25.90
CA ASN A 284 -11.68 -15.94 -26.92
C ASN A 284 -12.11 -14.80 -27.88
N ASP A 285 -12.32 -13.61 -27.36
CA ASP A 285 -12.71 -12.44 -28.16
C ASP A 285 -11.52 -11.87 -28.94
N ILE A 286 -10.31 -12.01 -28.42
CA ILE A 286 -9.06 -11.69 -29.12
C ILE A 286 -8.84 -12.67 -30.27
N ASP A 287 -8.90 -13.97 -30.02
CA ASP A 287 -8.68 -15.03 -31.01
C ASP A 287 -9.74 -15.00 -32.13
N SER A 288 -10.96 -14.57 -31.82
CA SER A 288 -12.04 -14.39 -32.81
C SER A 288 -11.98 -13.06 -33.56
N GLY A 289 -11.01 -12.19 -33.22
CA GLY A 289 -10.83 -10.89 -33.87
C GLY A 289 -11.84 -9.80 -33.48
N LYS A 290 -12.68 -10.05 -32.46
CA LYS A 290 -13.61 -9.05 -31.92
C LYS A 290 -12.90 -7.90 -31.21
N ILE A 291 -11.79 -8.21 -30.52
CA ILE A 291 -10.97 -7.23 -29.79
C ILE A 291 -9.61 -7.13 -30.49
N PRO A 292 -9.26 -5.97 -31.05
CA PRO A 292 -7.94 -5.77 -31.65
C PRO A 292 -6.89 -5.78 -30.52
N TRP A 293 -5.94 -6.70 -30.61
CA TRP A 293 -4.92 -6.89 -29.59
C TRP A 293 -3.54 -6.47 -30.09
N SER A 294 -3.05 -5.36 -29.58
CA SER A 294 -1.73 -4.81 -29.87
C SER A 294 -1.10 -4.24 -28.60
N LYS A 295 0.20 -3.99 -28.61
CA LYS A 295 0.90 -3.38 -27.47
C LYS A 295 0.25 -2.07 -27.03
N ASP A 296 -0.11 -1.20 -27.98
CA ASP A 296 -0.71 0.10 -27.69
C ASP A 296 -2.13 -0.04 -27.13
N ASN A 297 -2.92 -0.97 -27.68
CA ASN A 297 -4.26 -1.24 -27.16
C ASN A 297 -4.23 -1.79 -25.73
N VAL A 298 -3.27 -2.66 -25.41
CA VAL A 298 -3.10 -3.21 -24.06
C VAL A 298 -2.67 -2.13 -23.07
N ILE A 299 -1.75 -1.24 -23.45
CA ILE A 299 -1.34 -0.11 -22.61
C ILE A 299 -2.55 0.76 -22.30
N THR A 300 -3.32 1.14 -23.34
CA THR A 300 -4.54 1.96 -23.17
C THR A 300 -5.58 1.26 -22.29
N LEU A 301 -5.83 -0.03 -22.52
CA LEU A 301 -6.76 -0.82 -21.71
C LEU A 301 -6.34 -0.83 -20.23
N TYR A 302 -5.06 -1.03 -19.94
CA TYR A 302 -4.58 -1.09 -18.56
C TYR A 302 -4.54 0.28 -17.87
N ASP A 303 -4.33 1.36 -18.63
CA ASP A 303 -4.54 2.72 -18.12
C ASP A 303 -6.00 2.93 -17.70
N GLN A 304 -6.96 2.51 -18.52
CA GLN A 304 -8.40 2.59 -18.23
C GLN A 304 -8.80 1.73 -17.00
N VAL A 305 -8.26 0.52 -16.88
CA VAL A 305 -8.50 -0.36 -15.73
C VAL A 305 -8.00 0.30 -14.45
N CYS A 306 -6.80 0.86 -14.46
CA CYS A 306 -6.23 1.55 -13.30
C CYS A 306 -7.00 2.83 -12.94
N GLU A 307 -7.44 3.60 -13.93
CA GLU A 307 -8.27 4.79 -13.71
C GLU A 307 -9.62 4.41 -13.11
N ALA A 308 -10.30 3.40 -13.63
CA ALA A 308 -11.55 2.90 -13.07
C ALA A 308 -11.38 2.45 -11.60
N ALA A 309 -10.33 1.70 -11.27
CA ALA A 309 -10.04 1.30 -9.89
C ALA A 309 -9.77 2.51 -8.99
N ASN A 310 -9.05 3.53 -9.46
CA ASN A 310 -8.78 4.76 -8.69
C ASN A 310 -10.06 5.50 -8.27
N THR A 311 -11.09 5.51 -9.10
CA THR A 311 -12.35 6.21 -8.79
C THR A 311 -13.08 5.63 -7.57
N THR A 312 -12.72 4.42 -7.15
CA THR A 312 -13.39 3.73 -6.04
C THR A 312 -12.80 4.06 -4.67
N PHE A 313 -11.55 4.54 -4.60
CA PHE A 313 -10.87 4.78 -3.32
C PHE A 313 -11.60 5.75 -2.41
N GLU A 314 -12.17 6.83 -2.92
CA GLU A 314 -12.90 7.81 -2.10
C GLU A 314 -14.06 7.15 -1.33
N LYS A 315 -14.90 6.40 -2.05
CA LYS A 315 -16.03 5.68 -1.45
C LYS A 315 -15.54 4.62 -0.46
N PHE A 316 -14.52 3.85 -0.86
CA PHE A 316 -13.94 2.82 -0.01
C PHE A 316 -13.40 3.39 1.31
N MET A 317 -12.60 4.43 1.24
CA MET A 317 -12.00 5.06 2.43
C MET A 317 -13.06 5.62 3.39
N LEU A 318 -14.15 6.17 2.85
CA LEU A 318 -15.27 6.64 3.66
C LEU A 318 -16.01 5.49 4.34
N GLN A 319 -16.33 4.44 3.61
CA GLN A 319 -17.09 3.29 4.12
C GLN A 319 -16.28 2.41 5.06
N ALA A 320 -15.01 2.17 4.74
CA ALA A 320 -14.16 1.28 5.54
C ALA A 320 -13.58 1.94 6.80
N PHE A 321 -13.26 3.24 6.74
CA PHE A 321 -12.50 3.92 7.79
C PHE A 321 -13.12 5.21 8.29
N HIS A 322 -14.28 5.60 7.77
CA HIS A 322 -14.87 6.92 7.98
C HIS A 322 -13.93 8.08 7.61
N CYS A 323 -13.07 7.84 6.62
CA CYS A 323 -12.11 8.82 6.15
C CYS A 323 -12.76 9.72 5.09
N PRO A 324 -12.93 11.04 5.35
CA PRO A 324 -13.60 11.94 4.44
C PRO A 324 -12.77 12.22 3.19
N LYS A 325 -13.41 12.63 2.09
CA LYS A 325 -12.80 12.97 0.80
C LYS A 325 -11.57 13.87 0.93
N THR A 326 -11.65 14.93 1.73
CA THR A 326 -10.56 15.89 1.95
C THR A 326 -9.27 15.28 2.51
N ARG A 327 -9.35 14.06 3.02
CA ARG A 327 -8.21 13.30 3.53
C ARG A 327 -7.89 12.09 2.67
N SER A 328 -8.91 11.42 2.12
CA SER A 328 -8.73 10.21 1.30
C SER A 328 -8.12 10.48 -0.08
N GLU A 329 -8.17 11.72 -0.59
CA GLU A 329 -7.58 12.12 -1.88
C GLU A 329 -6.07 11.82 -2.02
N VAL A 330 -5.37 11.60 -0.89
CA VAL A 330 -3.95 11.21 -0.90
C VAL A 330 -3.74 9.73 -1.24
N ILE A 331 -4.82 8.93 -1.18
CA ILE A 331 -4.81 7.51 -1.56
C ILE A 331 -5.09 7.45 -3.06
N ALA A 332 -4.03 7.24 -3.81
CA ALA A 332 -4.10 7.13 -5.25
C ALA A 332 -3.05 6.12 -5.74
N ALA A 333 -3.37 5.44 -6.81
CA ALA A 333 -2.48 4.49 -7.44
C ALA A 333 -2.31 4.83 -8.93
N GLY A 334 -1.18 4.43 -9.50
CA GLY A 334 -0.89 4.60 -10.90
C GLY A 334 -0.57 3.28 -11.57
N ARG A 335 -0.76 3.21 -12.89
CA ARG A 335 -0.20 2.11 -13.66
C ARG A 335 1.33 2.27 -13.67
N GLU A 336 2.03 1.28 -13.15
CA GLU A 336 3.50 1.27 -13.14
C GLU A 336 4.05 0.67 -14.44
N ILE A 337 3.78 -0.62 -14.70
CA ILE A 337 4.29 -1.28 -15.90
C ILE A 337 3.19 -1.94 -16.72
N VAL A 338 3.47 -2.08 -18.03
CA VAL A 338 2.87 -3.08 -18.90
C VAL A 338 3.98 -3.97 -19.43
N ALA A 339 3.81 -5.28 -19.30
CA ALA A 339 4.77 -6.28 -19.77
C ALA A 339 4.10 -7.25 -20.75
N GLU A 340 4.82 -7.60 -21.81
CA GLU A 340 4.35 -8.58 -22.80
C GLU A 340 4.30 -9.99 -22.22
N SER A 341 5.24 -10.31 -21.32
CA SER A 341 5.32 -11.59 -20.62
C SER A 341 5.96 -11.43 -19.24
N GLY A 342 5.70 -12.38 -18.35
CA GLY A 342 6.34 -12.42 -17.03
C GLY A 342 6.31 -13.81 -16.42
N LEU A 343 7.42 -14.19 -15.81
CA LEU A 343 7.62 -15.45 -15.10
C LEU A 343 7.54 -15.19 -13.60
N TYR A 344 6.54 -15.77 -12.94
CA TYR A 344 6.33 -15.66 -11.49
C TYR A 344 6.63 -17.00 -10.81
N ILE A 345 7.58 -17.00 -9.87
CA ILE A 345 8.09 -18.21 -9.23
C ILE A 345 7.55 -18.34 -7.79
N THR A 346 7.76 -17.32 -6.99
CA THR A 346 7.29 -17.26 -5.61
C THR A 346 7.24 -15.79 -5.14
N LYS A 347 6.81 -15.55 -3.89
CA LYS A 347 6.80 -14.20 -3.30
C LYS A 347 8.16 -13.52 -3.50
N LYS A 348 8.13 -12.29 -4.03
CA LYS A 348 9.31 -11.45 -4.29
C LYS A 348 10.35 -12.05 -5.26
N ARG A 349 9.96 -13.05 -6.05
CA ARG A 349 10.83 -13.68 -7.06
C ARG A 349 10.09 -13.85 -8.38
N TYR A 350 10.31 -12.88 -9.28
CA TYR A 350 9.69 -12.85 -10.60
C TYR A 350 10.55 -12.09 -11.60
N ALA A 351 10.25 -12.24 -12.88
CA ALA A 351 10.78 -11.42 -13.96
C ALA A 351 9.69 -11.09 -14.99
N ALA A 352 9.78 -9.93 -15.61
CA ALA A 352 8.84 -9.49 -16.64
C ALA A 352 9.57 -8.76 -17.78
N LEU A 353 9.09 -8.94 -19.00
CA LEU A 353 9.52 -8.20 -20.18
C LEU A 353 8.64 -6.96 -20.33
N VAL A 354 9.10 -5.87 -19.76
CA VAL A 354 8.38 -4.60 -19.70
C VAL A 354 8.45 -3.92 -21.06
N ILE A 355 7.31 -3.51 -21.60
CA ILE A 355 7.16 -2.76 -22.85
C ILE A 355 6.81 -1.28 -22.62
N ASP A 356 6.21 -0.97 -21.46
CA ASP A 356 5.95 0.40 -21.02
C ASP A 356 6.16 0.51 -19.50
N ASN A 357 6.78 1.60 -19.06
CA ASN A 357 7.00 1.92 -17.65
C ASN A 357 6.54 3.35 -17.38
N GLU A 358 5.47 3.52 -16.63
CA GLU A 358 4.89 4.84 -16.27
C GLU A 358 4.65 5.76 -17.49
N GLY A 359 4.23 5.19 -18.65
CA GLY A 359 3.98 5.91 -19.89
C GLY A 359 5.21 6.07 -20.81
N PHE A 360 6.36 5.49 -20.41
CA PHE A 360 7.56 5.48 -21.25
C PHE A 360 7.78 4.12 -21.90
N ARG A 361 7.72 4.09 -23.24
CA ARG A 361 7.98 2.88 -24.01
C ARG A 361 9.42 2.41 -23.84
N THR A 362 9.59 1.11 -23.65
CA THR A 362 10.90 0.46 -23.50
C THR A 362 11.21 -0.52 -24.63
N ASP A 363 10.25 -0.77 -25.52
CA ASP A 363 10.33 -1.64 -26.68
C ASP A 363 10.56 -0.84 -27.97
N ILE A 364 11.37 0.20 -27.90
CA ILE A 364 11.77 1.07 -29.00
C ILE A 364 13.14 0.63 -29.58
N ASP A 365 13.50 1.16 -30.75
CA ASP A 365 14.79 0.92 -31.43
C ASP A 365 15.08 -0.57 -31.69
N GLY A 366 14.02 -1.35 -32.03
CA GLY A 366 14.15 -2.78 -32.32
C GLY A 366 14.34 -3.69 -31.09
N LYS A 367 14.26 -3.13 -29.87
CA LYS A 367 14.32 -3.90 -28.63
C LYS A 367 12.96 -4.54 -28.32
N PRO A 368 12.93 -5.78 -27.79
CA PRO A 368 11.66 -6.42 -27.41
C PRO A 368 11.02 -5.81 -26.16
N GLY A 369 11.75 -4.99 -25.41
CA GLY A 369 11.40 -4.42 -24.14
C GLY A 369 12.56 -4.46 -23.15
N LYS A 370 12.28 -4.14 -21.88
CA LYS A 370 13.26 -4.16 -20.78
C LYS A 370 12.94 -5.26 -19.77
N VAL A 371 13.89 -6.12 -19.47
CA VAL A 371 13.72 -7.13 -18.43
C VAL A 371 13.76 -6.47 -17.04
N LYS A 372 12.64 -6.55 -16.31
CA LYS A 372 12.53 -6.24 -14.87
C LYS A 372 12.60 -7.54 -14.11
N ALA A 373 13.59 -7.73 -13.25
CA ALA A 373 13.73 -8.93 -12.43
C ALA A 373 13.83 -8.55 -10.96
N MET A 374 13.13 -9.30 -10.09
CA MET A 374 13.10 -9.13 -8.65
C MET A 374 13.47 -10.43 -7.96
N GLY A 375 14.36 -10.35 -6.97
CA GLY A 375 14.73 -11.47 -6.09
C GLY A 375 15.40 -12.68 -6.79
N LEU A 376 15.76 -12.54 -8.05
CA LEU A 376 16.48 -13.56 -8.81
C LEU A 376 18.00 -13.35 -8.71
N ASP A 377 18.75 -14.44 -8.88
CA ASP A 377 20.20 -14.44 -8.65
C ASP A 377 20.96 -13.45 -9.55
N LEU A 378 20.46 -13.14 -10.73
CA LEU A 378 21.01 -12.12 -11.62
C LEU A 378 21.00 -10.68 -11.00
N ARG A 379 20.29 -10.46 -9.90
CA ARG A 379 20.20 -9.16 -9.18
C ARG A 379 20.97 -9.16 -7.86
N ARG A 380 21.63 -10.25 -7.51
CA ARG A 380 22.41 -10.33 -6.27
C ARG A 380 23.78 -9.67 -6.47
N SER A 381 24.24 -8.97 -5.46
CA SER A 381 25.55 -8.30 -5.47
C SER A 381 26.74 -9.28 -5.43
N ASP A 382 26.49 -10.52 -5.00
CA ASP A 382 27.48 -11.61 -4.93
C ASP A 382 27.52 -12.48 -6.20
N THR A 383 26.65 -12.23 -7.18
CA THR A 383 26.69 -12.93 -8.48
C THR A 383 27.70 -12.26 -9.42
N PRO A 384 28.67 -12.99 -10.00
CA PRO A 384 29.62 -12.44 -10.96
C PRO A 384 28.94 -11.80 -12.17
N VAL A 385 29.52 -10.74 -12.73
CA VAL A 385 28.95 -9.97 -13.84
C VAL A 385 28.63 -10.83 -15.05
N PHE A 386 29.57 -11.69 -15.48
CA PHE A 386 29.32 -12.58 -16.63
C PHE A 386 28.13 -13.53 -16.41
N MET A 387 27.91 -13.96 -15.16
CA MET A 387 26.77 -14.80 -14.83
C MET A 387 25.46 -14.00 -14.82
N GLN A 388 25.50 -12.74 -14.38
CA GLN A 388 24.34 -11.83 -14.46
C GLN A 388 23.92 -11.59 -15.92
N GLU A 389 24.90 -11.42 -16.82
CA GLU A 389 24.67 -11.24 -18.25
C GLU A 389 24.07 -12.52 -18.86
N PHE A 390 24.67 -13.68 -18.62
CA PHE A 390 24.16 -14.97 -19.08
C PHE A 390 22.73 -15.25 -18.60
N LEU A 391 22.46 -15.06 -17.30
CA LEU A 391 21.11 -15.24 -16.74
C LEU A 391 20.11 -14.24 -17.31
N SER A 392 20.55 -13.03 -17.66
CA SER A 392 19.69 -12.01 -18.28
C SER A 392 19.30 -12.41 -19.71
N GLU A 393 20.23 -12.94 -20.48
CA GLU A 393 19.97 -13.46 -21.84
C GLU A 393 19.05 -14.68 -21.80
N LEU A 394 19.34 -15.64 -20.93
CA LEU A 394 18.49 -16.82 -20.74
C LEU A 394 17.05 -16.42 -20.37
N LEU A 395 16.92 -15.46 -19.45
CA LEU A 395 15.62 -14.97 -19.02
C LEU A 395 14.87 -14.26 -20.17
N LEU A 396 15.58 -13.51 -21.00
CA LEU A 396 15.01 -12.87 -22.18
C LEU A 396 14.51 -13.92 -23.18
N MET A 397 15.26 -15.00 -23.42
CA MET A 397 14.82 -16.10 -24.26
C MET A 397 13.53 -16.73 -23.76
N VAL A 398 13.46 -17.05 -22.46
CA VAL A 398 12.24 -17.58 -21.82
C VAL A 398 11.06 -16.61 -21.96
N LEU A 399 11.26 -15.31 -21.72
CA LEU A 399 10.23 -14.31 -21.78
C LEU A 399 9.75 -13.98 -23.21
N THR A 400 10.56 -14.30 -24.23
CA THR A 400 10.24 -14.10 -25.66
C THR A 400 9.82 -15.38 -26.38
N ASP A 401 9.57 -16.48 -25.65
CA ASP A 401 9.25 -17.81 -26.19
C ASP A 401 10.29 -18.33 -27.22
N LYS A 402 11.55 -17.92 -27.12
CA LYS A 402 12.63 -18.44 -27.94
C LYS A 402 13.12 -19.76 -27.36
N PRO A 403 13.51 -20.72 -28.20
CA PRO A 403 14.13 -21.96 -27.69
C PRO A 403 15.39 -21.62 -26.91
N VAL A 404 15.54 -22.26 -25.76
CA VAL A 404 16.70 -22.13 -24.86
C VAL A 404 17.83 -23.05 -25.33
#